data_402641c6748341acb74d6f10a1defef9
#
_entry.id   402641c6748341acb74d6f10a1defef9
#
_cell.length_a   1.000
_cell.length_b   1.000
_cell.length_c   1.000
_cell.angle_alpha   90.00
_cell.angle_beta   90.00
_cell.angle_gamma   90.00
#
_symmetry.space_group_name_H-M   'P 1'
#
loop_
_entity.id
_entity.type
_entity.pdbx_description
1 polymer ?
#
loop_
_entity_poly.entity_id
_entity_poly.type
_entity_poly.pdbx_seq_one_letter_code
_entity_poly.pdbx_strand_id
1 'polypeptide(L)'
;PRDLKFYVNQEGYSWDAADDPFTWRDRLPFARAGLAEMIIFSSVLIPLSCLFVTLACRHSIWWAAAALFPILLQAEIVWFFRNPRREVAAEYGLVVSPADGRVDLIEEIEHDEILDGPAIKIAIFLSVFNVHINRMPIAATVFGSGYRQGKFLSALKPESAWENERLELWIE
;
A
#
# COMPACT_ATOMS: atom_id res chain seq x y z
N PRO A 1 5.82 -3.26 27.36
CA PRO A 1 5.68 -4.26 26.46
C PRO A 1 4.73 -4.22 25.29
N ARG A 2 3.71 -3.31 25.21
CA ARG A 2 2.91 -3.16 23.99
C ARG A 2 3.77 -2.75 22.80
N ASP A 3 4.76 -1.91 23.01
CA ASP A 3 5.63 -1.37 21.95
C ASP A 3 6.59 -2.44 21.42
N LEU A 4 7.02 -3.38 22.26
CA LEU A 4 7.85 -4.50 21.83
C LEU A 4 7.11 -5.47 20.91
N LYS A 5 5.80 -5.66 21.08
CA LYS A 5 4.97 -6.45 20.18
C LYS A 5 4.91 -5.88 18.75
N PHE A 6 5.05 -4.55 18.60
CA PHE A 6 5.06 -3.89 17.30
C PHE A 6 6.37 -4.04 16.53
N TYR A 7 7.50 -4.10 17.24
CA TYR A 7 8.82 -3.97 16.64
C TYR A 7 9.63 -5.27 16.63
N VAL A 8 9.26 -6.24 17.44
CA VAL A 8 10.01 -7.50 17.55
C VAL A 8 9.01 -8.65 17.68
N ASN A 9 8.90 -9.49 16.65
CA ASN A 9 8.28 -10.81 16.78
C ASN A 9 9.14 -11.64 17.74
N GLN A 10 8.80 -11.60 19.02
CA GLN A 10 9.42 -12.49 20.01
C GLN A 10 8.68 -13.82 20.01
N GLU A 11 9.43 -14.90 20.08
CA GLU A 11 8.91 -16.26 20.21
C GLU A 11 7.90 -16.34 21.37
N GLY A 12 6.70 -16.86 21.09
CA GLY A 12 5.61 -16.91 22.07
C GLY A 12 4.75 -15.64 22.20
N TYR A 13 5.01 -14.61 21.40
CA TYR A 13 4.23 -13.36 21.36
C TYR A 13 3.53 -13.22 20.01
N SER A 14 2.27 -13.59 19.94
CA SER A 14 1.42 -13.27 18.78
C SER A 14 0.64 -11.98 19.03
N TRP A 15 0.54 -11.13 18.00
CA TRP A 15 -0.36 -9.98 18.00
C TRP A 15 -1.80 -10.48 17.87
N ASP A 16 -2.60 -10.26 18.89
CA ASP A 16 -4.04 -10.55 18.82
C ASP A 16 -4.78 -9.28 18.36
N ALA A 17 -5.85 -9.46 17.58
CA ALA A 17 -6.72 -8.35 17.17
C ALA A 17 -7.30 -7.59 18.36
N ALA A 18 -7.48 -8.23 19.51
CA ALA A 18 -7.91 -7.60 20.76
C ALA A 18 -6.84 -6.67 21.38
N ASP A 19 -5.57 -6.83 21.01
CA ASP A 19 -4.48 -5.99 21.48
C ASP A 19 -4.39 -4.64 20.76
N ASP A 20 -5.11 -4.47 19.64
CA ASP A 20 -5.11 -3.24 18.86
C ASP A 20 -6.15 -2.22 19.38
N PRO A 21 -5.71 -1.13 20.03
CA PRO A 21 -6.62 -0.09 20.51
C PRO A 21 -7.19 0.77 19.39
N PHE A 22 -6.73 0.59 18.15
CA PHE A 22 -7.04 1.44 17.02
C PHE A 22 -7.86 0.73 15.93
N THR A 23 -8.66 -0.28 16.29
CA THR A 23 -9.52 -1.03 15.36
C THR A 23 -10.50 -0.15 14.57
N TRP A 24 -10.82 1.06 15.09
CA TRP A 24 -11.65 2.03 14.38
C TRP A 24 -11.07 2.45 13.01
N ARG A 25 -9.75 2.36 12.83
CA ARG A 25 -9.07 2.68 11.56
C ARG A 25 -9.51 1.74 10.43
N ASP A 26 -9.85 0.50 10.74
CA ASP A 26 -10.27 -0.50 9.76
C ASP A 26 -11.68 -0.22 9.19
N ARG A 27 -12.43 0.67 9.84
CA ARG A 27 -13.74 1.15 9.37
C ARG A 27 -13.63 2.25 8.32
N LEU A 28 -12.46 2.89 8.22
CA LEU A 28 -12.22 3.95 7.26
C LEU A 28 -11.96 3.35 5.86
N PRO A 29 -12.40 4.04 4.78
CA PRO A 29 -12.16 3.57 3.42
C PRO A 29 -10.74 3.90 2.94
N PHE A 30 -9.75 3.85 3.84
CA PHE A 30 -8.36 4.20 3.57
C PHE A 30 -7.39 3.14 4.10
N ALA A 31 -6.21 3.11 3.50
CA ALA A 31 -5.11 2.30 3.97
C ALA A 31 -4.69 2.73 5.38
N ARG A 32 -4.74 1.78 6.32
CA ARG A 32 -4.39 2.05 7.72
C ARG A 32 -2.97 2.61 7.87
N ALA A 33 -2.01 2.09 7.11
CA ALA A 33 -0.62 2.54 7.12
C ALA A 33 -0.45 3.99 6.63
N GLY A 34 -1.34 4.50 5.77
CA GLY A 34 -1.27 5.85 5.21
C GLY A 34 -2.05 6.92 5.96
N LEU A 35 -2.71 6.60 7.07
CA LEU A 35 -3.54 7.57 7.78
C LEU A 35 -2.72 8.71 8.40
N ALA A 36 -1.53 8.44 8.90
CA ALA A 36 -0.65 9.44 9.48
C ALA A 36 -0.19 10.44 8.41
N GLU A 37 0.26 9.95 7.27
CA GLU A 37 0.66 10.76 6.11
C GLU A 37 -0.50 11.61 5.61
N MET A 38 -1.69 11.02 5.47
CA MET A 38 -2.89 11.77 5.07
C MET A 38 -3.19 12.92 6.03
N ILE A 39 -3.11 12.71 7.34
CA ILE A 39 -3.34 13.75 8.34
C ILE A 39 -2.29 14.86 8.24
N ILE A 40 -1.00 14.49 8.15
CA ILE A 40 0.10 15.44 8.07
C ILE A 40 -0.03 16.31 6.80
N PHE A 41 -0.19 15.69 5.64
CA PHE A 41 -0.34 16.46 4.40
C PHE A 41 -1.61 17.29 4.38
N SER A 42 -2.74 16.76 4.85
CA SER A 42 -3.99 17.51 4.91
C SER A 42 -3.92 18.72 5.84
N SER A 43 -3.19 18.62 6.95
CA SER A 43 -3.00 19.73 7.89
C SER A 43 -2.29 20.94 7.27
N VAL A 44 -1.54 20.73 6.20
CA VAL A 44 -0.84 21.79 5.44
C VAL A 44 -1.63 22.19 4.19
N LEU A 45 -2.04 21.21 3.39
CA LEU A 45 -2.64 21.46 2.08
C LEU A 45 -4.03 22.07 2.16
N ILE A 46 -4.84 21.68 3.14
CA ILE A 46 -6.19 22.27 3.30
C ILE A 46 -6.13 23.75 3.68
N PRO A 47 -5.38 24.17 4.72
CA PRO A 47 -5.25 25.61 5.03
C PRO A 47 -4.64 26.40 3.87
N LEU A 48 -3.65 25.85 3.17
CA LEU A 48 -3.04 26.51 2.03
C LEU A 48 -4.05 26.70 0.88
N SER A 49 -4.86 25.68 0.59
CA SER A 49 -5.95 25.77 -0.39
C SER A 49 -6.97 26.85 0.00
N CYS A 50 -7.40 26.86 1.26
CA CYS A 50 -8.33 27.87 1.79
C CYS A 50 -7.75 29.29 1.68
N LEU A 51 -6.45 29.46 1.97
CA LEU A 51 -5.77 30.74 1.82
C LEU A 51 -5.82 31.23 0.36
N PHE A 52 -5.40 30.38 -0.58
CA PHE A 52 -5.39 30.78 -2.01
C PHE A 52 -6.79 31.05 -2.56
N VAL A 53 -7.77 30.25 -2.19
CA VAL A 53 -9.18 30.52 -2.55
C VAL A 53 -9.66 31.86 -1.97
N THR A 54 -9.32 32.14 -0.72
CA THR A 54 -9.67 33.44 -0.10
C THR A 54 -9.01 34.62 -0.81
N LEU A 55 -7.74 34.48 -1.18
CA LEU A 55 -7.02 35.49 -1.95
C LEU A 55 -7.61 35.67 -3.37
N ALA A 56 -8.05 34.57 -3.99
CA ALA A 56 -8.75 34.64 -5.28
C ALA A 56 -10.04 35.46 -5.19
N CYS A 57 -10.82 35.26 -4.13
CA CYS A 57 -12.08 35.98 -3.91
C CYS A 57 -11.88 37.47 -3.55
N ARG A 58 -10.75 37.81 -2.87
CA ARG A 58 -10.55 39.18 -2.33
C ARG A 58 -9.64 40.05 -3.16
N HIS A 59 -8.71 39.46 -3.91
CA HIS A 59 -7.65 40.19 -4.59
C HIS A 59 -7.63 39.97 -6.11
N SER A 60 -7.39 38.75 -6.56
CA SER A 60 -7.25 38.47 -7.99
C SER A 60 -7.52 37.01 -8.32
N ILE A 61 -8.20 36.79 -9.45
CA ILE A 61 -8.51 35.45 -9.97
C ILE A 61 -7.26 34.56 -10.19
N TRP A 62 -6.10 35.15 -10.38
CA TRP A 62 -4.84 34.39 -10.55
C TRP A 62 -4.50 33.53 -9.35
N TRP A 63 -4.97 33.89 -8.14
CA TRP A 63 -4.82 33.05 -6.96
C TRP A 63 -5.62 31.75 -7.01
N ALA A 64 -6.68 31.71 -7.85
CA ALA A 64 -7.39 30.46 -8.10
C ALA A 64 -6.51 29.45 -8.85
N ALA A 65 -5.67 29.89 -9.77
CA ALA A 65 -4.69 29.02 -10.42
C ALA A 65 -3.67 28.45 -9.40
N ALA A 66 -3.22 29.30 -8.46
CA ALA A 66 -2.33 28.84 -7.40
C ALA A 66 -3.00 27.83 -6.43
N ALA A 67 -4.30 27.95 -6.21
CA ALA A 67 -5.07 27.01 -5.40
C ALA A 67 -5.16 25.61 -6.02
N LEU A 68 -5.09 25.48 -7.34
CA LEU A 68 -5.20 24.19 -8.03
C LEU A 68 -4.13 23.21 -7.57
N PHE A 69 -2.91 23.66 -7.37
CA PHE A 69 -1.81 22.77 -6.99
C PHE A 69 -2.07 22.04 -5.66
N PRO A 70 -2.30 22.74 -4.52
CA PRO A 70 -2.54 22.05 -3.25
C PRO A 70 -3.86 21.26 -3.26
N ILE A 71 -4.89 21.68 -4.01
CA ILE A 71 -6.15 20.95 -4.15
C ILE A 71 -5.93 19.63 -4.89
N LEU A 72 -5.24 19.65 -6.03
CA LEU A 72 -4.97 18.45 -6.81
C LEU A 72 -4.05 17.49 -6.07
N LEU A 73 -3.03 18.01 -5.38
CA LEU A 73 -2.15 17.19 -4.56
C LEU A 73 -2.92 16.55 -3.39
N GLN A 74 -3.80 17.28 -2.74
CA GLN A 74 -4.67 16.73 -1.70
C GLN A 74 -5.58 15.63 -2.23
N ALA A 75 -6.17 15.84 -3.41
CA ALA A 75 -7.02 14.85 -4.06
C ALA A 75 -6.22 13.58 -4.41
N GLU A 76 -4.98 13.72 -4.90
CA GLU A 76 -4.11 12.59 -5.21
C GLU A 76 -3.73 11.79 -3.97
N ILE A 77 -3.42 12.46 -2.86
CA ILE A 77 -3.10 11.79 -1.58
C ILE A 77 -4.28 10.96 -1.08
N VAL A 78 -5.49 11.54 -1.11
CA VAL A 78 -6.72 10.82 -0.72
C VAL A 78 -6.99 9.65 -1.68
N TRP A 79 -6.75 9.84 -2.96
CA TRP A 79 -6.90 8.80 -3.99
C TRP A 79 -5.90 7.67 -3.81
N PHE A 80 -4.63 7.97 -3.57
CA PHE A 80 -3.56 7.01 -3.38
C PHE A 80 -3.81 6.08 -2.18
N PHE A 81 -4.23 6.64 -1.05
CA PHE A 81 -4.46 5.87 0.17
C PHE A 81 -5.86 5.25 0.28
N ARG A 82 -6.70 5.33 -0.76
CA ARG A 82 -8.02 4.70 -0.75
C ARG A 82 -7.94 3.18 -0.57
N ASN A 83 -8.89 2.64 0.19
CA ASN A 83 -9.05 1.19 0.39
C ASN A 83 -10.47 0.75 0.01
N PRO A 84 -10.80 0.64 -1.27
CA PRO A 84 -12.13 0.20 -1.69
C PRO A 84 -12.35 -1.27 -1.32
N ARG A 85 -13.58 -1.60 -0.96
CA ARG A 85 -13.98 -3.00 -0.79
C ARG A 85 -13.90 -3.71 -2.14
N ARG A 86 -13.39 -4.95 -2.12
CA ARG A 86 -13.32 -5.82 -3.29
C ARG A 86 -14.20 -7.04 -3.03
N GLU A 87 -15.15 -7.26 -3.90
CA GLU A 87 -15.88 -8.53 -3.96
C GLU A 87 -15.03 -9.51 -4.77
N VAL A 88 -14.71 -10.63 -4.16
CA VAL A 88 -13.88 -11.67 -4.77
C VAL A 88 -14.78 -12.88 -5.00
N ALA A 89 -14.73 -13.45 -6.20
CA ALA A 89 -15.40 -14.71 -6.47
C ALA A 89 -14.80 -15.81 -5.58
N ALA A 90 -15.63 -16.41 -4.74
CA ALA A 90 -15.23 -17.49 -3.83
C ALA A 90 -15.39 -18.85 -4.54
N GLU A 91 -14.61 -19.10 -5.58
CA GLU A 91 -14.57 -20.39 -6.26
C GLU A 91 -13.37 -21.21 -5.76
N TYR A 92 -13.59 -22.50 -5.56
CA TYR A 92 -12.52 -23.40 -5.12
C TYR A 92 -11.42 -23.49 -6.18
N GLY A 93 -10.16 -23.31 -5.77
CA GLY A 93 -9.01 -23.37 -6.65
C GLY A 93 -8.73 -22.09 -7.47
N LEU A 94 -9.54 -21.03 -7.28
CA LEU A 94 -9.30 -19.75 -7.91
C LEU A 94 -8.27 -18.94 -7.12
N VAL A 95 -7.19 -18.56 -7.77
CA VAL A 95 -6.21 -17.60 -7.26
C VAL A 95 -6.49 -16.24 -7.88
N VAL A 96 -6.80 -15.24 -7.05
CA VAL A 96 -7.10 -13.88 -7.50
C VAL A 96 -5.86 -12.99 -7.42
N SER A 97 -5.83 -11.92 -8.23
CA SER A 97 -4.73 -10.96 -8.16
C SER A 97 -4.62 -10.33 -6.77
N PRO A 98 -3.45 -10.37 -6.13
CA PRO A 98 -3.24 -9.73 -4.83
C PRO A 98 -3.21 -8.20 -4.90
N ALA A 99 -3.12 -7.60 -6.08
CA ALA A 99 -2.94 -6.17 -6.28
C ALA A 99 -3.74 -5.64 -7.48
N ASP A 100 -4.11 -4.36 -7.44
CA ASP A 100 -4.84 -3.62 -8.48
C ASP A 100 -3.88 -3.08 -9.56
N GLY A 101 -2.97 -3.87 -10.06
CA GLY A 101 -1.95 -3.42 -11.00
C GLY A 101 -2.11 -3.99 -12.41
N ARG A 102 -1.09 -3.79 -13.20
CA ARG A 102 -0.91 -4.43 -14.50
C ARG A 102 0.10 -5.56 -14.36
N VAL A 103 -0.21 -6.74 -14.90
CA VAL A 103 0.78 -7.81 -15.03
C VAL A 103 1.87 -7.33 -15.98
N ASP A 104 3.09 -7.28 -15.48
CA ASP A 104 4.27 -6.78 -16.19
C ASP A 104 5.19 -7.91 -16.64
N LEU A 105 5.22 -9.02 -15.90
CA LEU A 105 6.02 -10.19 -16.19
C LEU A 105 5.27 -11.46 -15.80
N ILE A 106 5.35 -12.48 -16.65
CA ILE A 106 5.05 -13.88 -16.31
C ILE A 106 6.26 -14.69 -16.74
N GLU A 107 6.88 -15.39 -15.80
CA GLU A 107 8.11 -16.14 -16.00
C GLU A 107 8.00 -17.51 -15.34
N GLU A 108 8.36 -18.56 -16.08
CA GLU A 108 8.50 -19.90 -15.53
C GLU A 108 9.89 -20.05 -14.89
N ILE A 109 9.92 -20.45 -13.63
CA ILE A 109 11.13 -20.69 -12.87
C ILE A 109 11.29 -22.20 -12.75
N GLU A 110 12.43 -22.74 -13.21
CA GLU A 110 12.68 -24.18 -13.16
C GLU A 110 12.78 -24.71 -11.73
N HIS A 111 13.33 -23.92 -10.82
CA HIS A 111 13.45 -24.26 -9.41
C HIS A 111 13.39 -23.02 -8.54
N ASP A 112 12.43 -22.99 -7.61
CA ASP A 112 12.31 -21.97 -6.56
C ASP A 112 12.80 -22.59 -5.25
N GLU A 113 13.66 -21.86 -4.51
CA GLU A 113 14.30 -22.35 -3.29
C GLU A 113 13.30 -22.61 -2.15
N ILE A 114 12.17 -21.89 -2.13
CA ILE A 114 11.18 -21.96 -1.06
C ILE A 114 10.17 -23.07 -1.35
N LEU A 115 9.76 -23.18 -2.62
CA LEU A 115 8.79 -24.19 -3.06
C LEU A 115 9.46 -25.56 -3.35
N ASP A 116 10.79 -25.59 -3.39
CA ASP A 116 11.60 -26.77 -3.74
C ASP A 116 11.14 -27.45 -5.05
N GLY A 117 10.84 -26.62 -6.06
CA GLY A 117 10.32 -27.10 -7.33
C GLY A 117 10.07 -26.01 -8.35
N PRO A 118 9.47 -26.36 -9.49
CA PRO A 118 9.13 -25.38 -10.52
C PRO A 118 8.06 -24.43 -10.06
N ALA A 119 8.15 -23.15 -10.47
CA ALA A 119 7.23 -22.09 -10.10
C ALA A 119 6.89 -21.19 -11.27
N ILE A 120 5.78 -20.46 -11.14
CA ILE A 120 5.42 -19.37 -12.05
C ILE A 120 5.50 -18.05 -11.29
N LYS A 121 6.38 -17.17 -11.73
CA LYS A 121 6.52 -15.83 -11.20
C LYS A 121 5.63 -14.88 -11.97
N ILE A 122 4.77 -14.18 -11.26
CA ILE A 122 3.91 -13.14 -11.83
C ILE A 122 4.25 -11.80 -11.13
N ALA A 123 4.77 -10.85 -11.91
CA ALA A 123 5.04 -9.50 -11.43
C ALA A 123 3.89 -8.56 -11.80
N ILE A 124 3.45 -7.76 -10.83
CA ILE A 124 2.36 -6.81 -10.99
C ILE A 124 2.89 -5.42 -10.68
N PHE A 125 2.88 -4.54 -11.68
CA PHE A 125 3.27 -3.14 -11.53
C PHE A 125 2.08 -2.29 -11.08
N LEU A 126 2.29 -1.49 -10.02
CA LEU A 126 1.32 -0.52 -9.54
C LEU A 126 1.78 0.90 -9.88
N SER A 127 0.94 1.63 -10.63
CA SER A 127 1.13 3.06 -10.83
C SER A 127 0.58 3.84 -9.63
N VAL A 128 0.99 5.10 -9.45
CA VAL A 128 0.50 5.97 -8.36
C VAL A 128 -1.04 6.11 -8.31
N PHE A 129 -1.73 5.84 -9.43
CA PHE A 129 -3.19 5.89 -9.51
C PHE A 129 -3.88 4.58 -9.10
N ASN A 130 -3.14 3.48 -8.94
CA ASN A 130 -3.68 2.21 -8.49
C ASN A 130 -3.87 2.18 -6.96
N VAL A 131 -4.65 1.23 -6.47
CA VAL A 131 -4.73 0.95 -5.02
C VAL A 131 -3.46 0.23 -4.58
N HIS A 132 -2.73 0.81 -3.63
CA HIS A 132 -1.46 0.26 -3.12
C HIS A 132 -1.65 -0.65 -1.91
N ILE A 133 -2.72 -1.43 -1.91
CA ILE A 133 -3.01 -2.40 -0.85
C ILE A 133 -2.97 -3.79 -1.46
N ASN A 134 -2.03 -4.59 -1.00
CA ASN A 134 -1.97 -6.00 -1.34
C ASN A 134 -2.93 -6.80 -0.45
N ARG A 135 -3.56 -7.81 -1.02
CA ARG A 135 -4.50 -8.71 -0.36
C ARG A 135 -4.08 -10.15 -0.58
N MET A 136 -4.52 -11.03 0.31
CA MET A 136 -4.31 -12.46 0.13
C MET A 136 -4.98 -12.92 -1.16
N PRO A 137 -4.25 -13.62 -2.04
CA PRO A 137 -4.77 -14.11 -3.33
C PRO A 137 -5.71 -15.31 -3.18
N ILE A 138 -5.60 -16.03 -2.07
CA ILE A 138 -6.42 -17.17 -1.69
C ILE A 138 -6.59 -17.21 -0.18
N ALA A 139 -7.51 -18.01 0.32
CA ALA A 139 -7.55 -18.40 1.73
C ALA A 139 -6.38 -19.34 2.00
N ALA A 140 -5.41 -18.92 2.80
CA ALA A 140 -4.16 -19.61 3.02
C ALA A 140 -3.62 -19.36 4.42
N THR A 141 -2.69 -20.21 4.86
CA THR A 141 -1.93 -20.02 6.10
C THR A 141 -0.57 -19.43 5.78
N VAL A 142 -0.16 -18.40 6.54
CA VAL A 142 1.21 -17.87 6.44
C VAL A 142 2.11 -18.74 7.30
N PHE A 143 3.03 -19.48 6.68
CA PHE A 143 3.98 -20.33 7.41
C PHE A 143 5.37 -19.69 7.57
N GLY A 144 5.62 -18.56 6.89
CA GLY A 144 6.88 -17.84 7.05
C GLY A 144 6.83 -16.46 6.42
N SER A 145 7.82 -15.64 6.79
CA SER A 145 8.06 -14.34 6.19
C SER A 145 9.55 -14.02 6.15
N GLY A 146 9.97 -13.29 5.15
CA GLY A 146 11.35 -12.82 4.98
C GLY A 146 11.38 -11.32 4.71
N TYR A 147 12.26 -10.59 5.41
CA TYR A 147 12.53 -9.20 5.09
C TYR A 147 13.91 -9.11 4.44
N ARG A 148 13.98 -8.50 3.27
CA ARG A 148 15.25 -8.22 2.60
C ARG A 148 15.48 -6.72 2.53
N GLN A 149 16.51 -6.27 3.24
CA GLN A 149 16.98 -4.90 3.13
C GLN A 149 17.52 -4.63 1.73
N GLY A 150 17.20 -3.48 1.17
CA GLY A 150 17.60 -3.10 -0.18
C GLY A 150 17.65 -1.59 -0.40
N LYS A 151 17.61 -1.20 -1.68
CA LYS A 151 17.57 0.19 -2.12
C LYS A 151 16.12 0.69 -2.21
N PHE A 152 15.98 1.97 -2.52
CA PHE A 152 14.69 2.64 -2.80
C PHE A 152 14.72 3.21 -4.22
N LEU A 153 14.96 2.35 -5.20
CA LEU A 153 14.97 2.74 -6.60
C LEU A 153 13.53 2.97 -7.09
N SER A 154 13.39 3.88 -8.05
CA SER A 154 12.11 4.05 -8.73
C SER A 154 11.66 2.74 -9.36
N ALA A 155 10.38 2.38 -9.19
CA ALA A 155 9.77 1.17 -9.77
C ALA A 155 9.77 1.17 -11.31
N LEU A 156 10.10 2.31 -11.95
CA LEU A 156 10.28 2.39 -13.40
C LEU A 156 11.65 1.83 -13.87
N LYS A 157 12.57 1.57 -12.94
CA LYS A 157 13.87 0.96 -13.26
C LYS A 157 13.77 -0.56 -13.12
N PRO A 158 14.24 -1.33 -14.12
CA PRO A 158 14.22 -2.80 -14.05
C PRO A 158 14.91 -3.34 -12.80
N GLU A 159 16.03 -2.72 -12.37
CA GLU A 159 16.82 -3.15 -11.23
C GLU A 159 16.04 -3.08 -9.90
N SER A 160 14.98 -2.26 -9.85
CA SER A 160 14.15 -2.13 -8.65
C SER A 160 13.50 -3.44 -8.22
N ALA A 161 13.23 -4.35 -9.15
CA ALA A 161 12.58 -5.62 -8.88
C ALA A 161 13.40 -6.55 -7.97
N TRP A 162 14.74 -6.43 -7.97
CA TRP A 162 15.63 -7.28 -7.16
C TRP A 162 16.52 -6.51 -6.19
N GLU A 163 16.78 -5.22 -6.43
CA GLU A 163 17.62 -4.42 -5.54
C GLU A 163 16.86 -3.67 -4.44
N ASN A 164 15.54 -3.47 -4.62
CA ASN A 164 14.75 -2.76 -3.62
C ASN A 164 14.47 -3.61 -2.38
N GLU A 165 14.28 -2.90 -1.29
CA GLU A 165 13.73 -3.44 -0.05
C GLU A 165 12.41 -4.17 -0.34
N ARG A 166 12.25 -5.36 0.27
CA ARG A 166 11.03 -6.15 0.09
C ARG A 166 10.68 -7.00 1.30
N LEU A 167 9.40 -7.21 1.49
CA LEU A 167 8.84 -8.17 2.43
C LEU A 167 8.30 -9.36 1.63
N GLU A 168 8.73 -10.54 2.00
CA GLU A 168 8.28 -11.82 1.45
C GLU A 168 7.32 -12.48 2.45
N LEU A 169 6.21 -13.02 1.97
CA LEU A 169 5.28 -13.83 2.75
C LEU A 169 5.13 -15.20 2.09
N TRP A 170 5.33 -16.26 2.85
CA TRP A 170 5.20 -17.63 2.41
C TRP A 170 3.88 -18.19 2.91
N ILE A 171 3.05 -18.64 1.97
CA ILE A 171 1.66 -19.04 2.24
C ILE A 171 1.39 -20.42 1.65
N GLU A 172 0.59 -21.24 2.33
CA GLU A 172 0.10 -22.55 1.91
C GLU A 172 -1.43 -22.70 2.11
#